data_244826f036303644f471817780a1e4ad
#
_entry.id   244826f036303644f471817780a1e4ad
#
_cell.length_a   1.000
_cell.length_b   1.000
_cell.length_c   1.000
_cell.angle_alpha   90.00
_cell.angle_beta   90.00
_cell.angle_gamma   90.00
#
_symmetry.space_group_name_H-M   'P 1'
#
loop_
_entity.id
_entity.type
_entity.pdbx_description
1 polymer ?
#
loop_
_entity_poly.entity_id
_entity_poly.type
_entity_poly.pdbx_seq_one_letter_code
_entity_poly.pdbx_strand_id
1 'polypeptide(L)'
;FDCWFVVLGSWPLEWQHHHKSNGTAPDGEIFQLLNRKYNLSYVNIPLVLKLKTNEIGYLTYFGEFGGLLSLKTKASVEDRSIPLNDTLAPLSSEAFSTFEDLDLSSGTQPFRAGLSLGAGAEYNFLGSTSLFFQVNWNYFVTNVLTKQDNEKYLRTFDDGVFEPLGAKSIPGRVSITVGILF
;
A
#
# COMPACT_ATOMS: atom_id res chain seq x y z
N PHE A 1 32.57 -6.52 -1.04
CA PHE A 1 31.35 -5.91 -0.48
C PHE A 1 30.98 -4.73 -1.36
N ASP A 2 30.04 -4.93 -2.29
CA ASP A 2 29.50 -3.85 -3.10
C ASP A 2 28.18 -3.42 -2.47
N CYS A 3 28.22 -2.30 -1.78
CA CYS A 3 27.07 -1.56 -1.29
C CYS A 3 26.77 -0.49 -2.33
N TRP A 4 25.57 -0.47 -2.88
CA TRP A 4 24.88 0.72 -3.45
C TRP A 4 23.86 0.30 -4.49
N PHE A 5 22.57 0.28 -4.12
CA PHE A 5 21.50 0.52 -5.07
C PHE A 5 20.38 1.29 -4.39
N VAL A 6 20.19 2.54 -4.81
CA VAL A 6 18.97 3.29 -4.53
C VAL A 6 18.04 3.02 -5.71
N VAL A 7 17.10 2.09 -5.55
CA VAL A 7 16.00 1.95 -6.50
C VAL A 7 14.88 2.88 -6.05
N LEU A 8 14.82 4.06 -6.63
CA LEU A 8 13.68 4.96 -6.49
C LEU A 8 12.53 4.39 -7.32
N GLY A 9 11.63 3.67 -6.69
CA GLY A 9 10.41 3.16 -7.30
C GLY A 9 9.19 3.83 -6.65
N SER A 10 8.42 4.58 -7.44
CA SER A 10 7.07 4.99 -7.07
C SER A 10 6.10 3.89 -7.50
N TRP A 11 5.39 3.28 -6.56
CA TRP A 11 4.43 2.24 -6.86
C TRP A 11 3.09 2.62 -6.26
N PRO A 12 2.02 2.63 -7.06
CA PRO A 12 0.67 2.79 -6.53
C PRO A 12 0.33 1.55 -5.67
N LEU A 13 -0.11 1.79 -4.47
CA LEU A 13 -0.74 0.78 -3.63
C LEU A 13 -2.24 0.96 -3.77
N GLU A 14 -2.87 0.06 -4.51
CA GLU A 14 -4.31 0.01 -4.67
C GLU A 14 -4.86 -1.12 -3.80
N TRP A 15 -5.82 -0.80 -2.94
CA TRP A 15 -6.47 -1.78 -2.12
C TRP A 15 -7.94 -1.40 -1.92
N GLN A 16 -8.83 -2.39 -2.01
CA GLN A 16 -10.26 -2.24 -1.81
C GLN A 16 -10.67 -2.80 -0.46
N HIS A 17 -11.46 -2.05 0.27
CA HIS A 17 -12.06 -2.49 1.51
C HIS A 17 -13.58 -2.55 1.33
N HIS A 18 -14.13 -3.77 1.40
CA HIS A 18 -15.56 -4.00 1.39
C HIS A 18 -16.07 -3.96 2.83
N HIS A 19 -16.50 -2.80 3.27
CA HIS A 19 -17.12 -2.67 4.59
C HIS A 19 -18.34 -1.75 4.48
N LYS A 20 -19.49 -2.24 4.94
CA LYS A 20 -20.69 -1.44 5.01
C LYS A 20 -20.64 -0.59 6.27
N SER A 21 -20.50 0.71 6.13
CA SER A 21 -20.58 1.67 7.23
C SER A 21 -21.52 2.79 6.87
N ASN A 22 -22.31 3.24 7.82
CA ASN A 22 -23.17 4.40 7.64
C ASN A 22 -22.39 5.66 8.02
N GLY A 23 -22.57 6.72 7.24
CA GLY A 23 -22.01 8.03 7.49
C GLY A 23 -23.04 9.13 7.31
N THR A 24 -22.72 10.32 7.82
CA THR A 24 -23.51 11.52 7.60
C THR A 24 -22.65 12.53 6.86
N ALA A 25 -23.12 13.02 5.73
CA ALA A 25 -22.46 14.05 4.96
C ALA A 25 -22.57 15.41 5.67
N PRO A 26 -21.73 16.41 5.33
CA PRO A 26 -21.76 17.73 5.97
C PRO A 26 -23.09 18.49 5.80
N ASP A 27 -23.87 18.16 4.78
CA ASP A 27 -25.23 18.67 4.51
C ASP A 27 -26.35 17.97 5.32
N GLY A 28 -25.98 16.95 6.11
CA GLY A 28 -26.91 16.18 6.94
C GLY A 28 -27.50 14.95 6.27
N GLU A 29 -27.21 14.68 4.99
CA GLU A 29 -27.66 13.47 4.32
C GLU A 29 -27.00 12.22 4.91
N ILE A 30 -27.80 11.17 5.13
CA ILE A 30 -27.33 9.88 5.62
C ILE A 30 -27.00 9.02 4.41
N PHE A 31 -25.81 8.40 4.41
CA PHE A 31 -25.40 7.49 3.35
C PHE A 31 -24.80 6.21 3.93
N GLN A 32 -24.89 5.14 3.16
CA GLN A 32 -24.17 3.90 3.44
C GLN A 32 -22.99 3.78 2.48
N LEU A 33 -21.78 3.74 3.03
CA LEU A 33 -20.57 3.45 2.28
C LEU A 33 -20.54 1.95 1.94
N LEU A 34 -20.50 1.61 0.66
CA LEU A 34 -20.47 0.22 0.17
C LEU A 34 -19.06 -0.27 -0.07
N ASN A 35 -18.24 0.60 -0.64
CA ASN A 35 -16.87 0.26 -1.02
C ASN A 35 -16.00 1.51 -0.94
N ARG A 36 -14.80 1.33 -0.43
CA ARG A 36 -13.75 2.35 -0.39
C ARG A 36 -12.49 1.80 -1.02
N LYS A 37 -12.02 2.46 -2.06
CA LYS A 37 -10.78 2.14 -2.76
C LYS A 37 -9.70 3.15 -2.40
N TYR A 38 -8.58 2.68 -1.88
CA TYR A 38 -7.46 3.52 -1.48
C TYR A 38 -6.42 3.54 -2.60
N ASN A 39 -6.07 4.74 -3.06
CA ASN A 39 -5.03 4.99 -4.06
C ASN A 39 -3.87 5.72 -3.38
N LEU A 40 -2.84 4.98 -2.98
CA LEU A 40 -1.70 5.50 -2.24
C LEU A 40 -0.42 5.35 -3.05
N SER A 41 0.36 6.41 -3.12
CA SER A 41 1.68 6.40 -3.77
C SER A 41 2.78 6.71 -2.76
N TYR A 42 3.81 5.88 -2.76
CA TYR A 42 4.98 6.03 -1.89
C TYR A 42 6.26 5.94 -2.71
N VAL A 43 7.24 6.78 -2.38
CA VAL A 43 8.63 6.60 -2.79
C VAL A 43 9.32 5.73 -1.77
N ASN A 44 9.91 4.63 -2.23
CA ASN A 44 10.58 3.66 -1.39
C ASN A 44 12.10 3.80 -1.49
N ILE A 45 12.76 3.87 -0.34
CA ILE A 45 14.21 3.96 -0.22
C ILE A 45 14.68 2.69 0.52
N PRO A 46 15.15 1.66 -0.21
CA PRO A 46 15.72 0.47 0.41
C PRO A 46 17.14 0.76 0.91
N LEU A 47 17.43 0.32 2.13
CA LEU A 47 18.76 0.29 2.72
C LEU A 47 19.10 -1.18 2.97
N VAL A 48 19.67 -1.83 1.98
CA VAL A 48 19.89 -3.28 2.00
C VAL A 48 21.37 -3.64 1.90
N LEU A 49 21.74 -4.71 2.58
CA LEU A 49 23.02 -5.39 2.43
C LEU A 49 22.85 -6.52 1.43
N LYS A 50 23.66 -6.51 0.37
CA LYS A 50 23.68 -7.54 -0.66
C LYS A 50 24.90 -8.44 -0.45
N LEU A 51 24.67 -9.74 -0.29
CA LEU A 51 25.68 -10.78 -0.17
C LEU A 51 25.69 -11.60 -1.46
N LYS A 52 26.85 -11.73 -2.08
CA LYS A 52 27.04 -12.51 -3.31
C LYS A 52 27.92 -13.72 -3.05
N THR A 53 27.64 -14.83 -3.74
CA THR A 53 28.56 -15.96 -3.83
C THR A 53 29.69 -15.66 -4.80
N ASN A 54 30.73 -16.50 -4.79
CA ASN A 54 31.65 -16.59 -5.93
C ASN A 54 30.87 -17.08 -7.16
N GLU A 55 31.37 -16.73 -8.34
CA GLU A 55 30.81 -17.18 -9.61
C GLU A 55 30.96 -18.71 -9.73
N ILE A 56 29.86 -19.38 -10.02
CA ILE A 56 29.79 -20.83 -10.23
C ILE A 56 29.39 -21.07 -11.69
N GLY A 57 30.39 -21.35 -12.53
CA GLY A 57 30.20 -21.34 -13.97
C GLY A 57 30.00 -19.92 -14.49
N TYR A 58 28.78 -19.59 -14.93
CA TYR A 58 28.38 -18.25 -15.36
C TYR A 58 27.35 -17.62 -14.42
N LEU A 59 27.09 -18.24 -13.27
CA LEU A 59 26.07 -17.82 -12.32
C LEU A 59 26.67 -17.29 -11.02
N THR A 60 26.21 -16.15 -10.57
CA THR A 60 26.45 -15.61 -9.24
C THR A 60 25.13 -15.48 -8.51
N TYR A 61 24.98 -16.17 -7.39
CA TYR A 61 23.79 -16.05 -6.54
C TYR A 61 23.97 -14.93 -5.54
N PHE A 62 22.87 -14.29 -5.18
CA PHE A 62 22.90 -13.25 -4.16
C PHE A 62 21.68 -13.28 -3.27
N GLY A 63 21.86 -12.81 -2.05
CA GLY A 63 20.81 -12.53 -1.08
C GLY A 63 20.89 -11.09 -0.63
N GLU A 64 19.75 -10.48 -0.36
CA GLU A 64 19.63 -9.12 0.12
C GLU A 64 18.75 -9.07 1.37
N PHE A 65 19.17 -8.30 2.37
CA PHE A 65 18.35 -8.03 3.54
C PHE A 65 18.62 -6.62 4.06
N GLY A 66 17.60 -6.00 4.64
CA GLY A 66 17.77 -4.65 5.18
C GLY A 66 16.47 -3.96 5.56
N GLY A 67 16.57 -2.66 5.72
CA GLY A 67 15.47 -1.76 6.00
C GLY A 67 14.87 -1.17 4.73
N LEU A 68 13.60 -0.80 4.83
CA LEU A 68 12.87 -0.10 3.78
C LEU A 68 12.21 1.13 4.40
N LEU A 69 12.51 2.30 3.86
CA LEU A 69 11.88 3.57 4.20
C LEU A 69 10.97 4.00 3.06
N SER A 70 9.75 4.43 3.39
CA SER A 70 8.77 4.87 2.40
C SER A 70 8.21 6.22 2.77
N LEU A 71 8.22 7.14 1.83
CA LEU A 71 7.69 8.49 1.93
C LEU A 71 6.44 8.60 1.06
N LYS A 72 5.34 9.07 1.64
CA LYS A 72 4.09 9.28 0.92
C LYS A 72 4.22 10.46 -0.04
N THR A 73 3.77 10.25 -1.28
CA THR A 73 3.70 11.30 -2.31
C THR A 73 2.27 11.69 -2.65
N LYS A 74 1.36 10.72 -2.69
CA LYS A 74 -0.06 10.95 -2.96
C LYS A 74 -0.91 10.00 -2.12
N ALA A 75 -2.04 10.50 -1.61
CA ALA A 75 -3.06 9.68 -0.97
C ALA A 75 -4.44 10.19 -1.38
N SER A 76 -5.18 9.37 -2.10
CA SER A 76 -6.57 9.64 -2.46
C SER A 76 -7.44 8.42 -2.23
N VAL A 77 -8.73 8.63 -2.15
CA VAL A 77 -9.72 7.59 -1.93
C VAL A 77 -10.90 7.78 -2.87
N GLU A 78 -11.41 6.68 -3.36
CA GLU A 78 -12.63 6.61 -4.15
C GLU A 78 -13.69 5.92 -3.30
N ASP A 79 -14.80 6.60 -3.02
CA ASP A 79 -15.91 6.11 -2.23
C ASP A 79 -17.11 5.82 -3.10
N ARG A 80 -17.70 4.66 -2.91
CA ARG A 80 -19.00 4.31 -3.49
C ARG A 80 -20.04 4.18 -2.39
N SER A 81 -21.06 5.01 -2.44
CA SER A 81 -22.12 5.09 -1.42
C SER A 81 -23.51 5.04 -2.00
N ILE A 82 -24.48 4.70 -1.15
CA ILE A 82 -25.91 4.79 -1.43
C ILE A 82 -26.53 5.76 -0.44
N PRO A 83 -27.33 6.74 -0.89
CA PRO A 83 -28.07 7.60 0.01
C PRO A 83 -29.16 6.80 0.73
N LEU A 84 -29.32 7.06 2.01
CA LEU A 84 -30.34 6.45 2.88
C LEU A 84 -31.40 7.47 3.25
N ASN A 85 -32.63 7.01 3.51
CA ASN A 85 -33.66 7.81 4.12
C ASN A 85 -33.48 7.85 5.66
N ASP A 86 -34.34 8.64 6.35
CA ASP A 86 -34.33 8.77 7.82
C ASP A 86 -34.56 7.44 8.56
N THR A 87 -35.08 6.42 7.88
CA THR A 87 -35.28 5.06 8.42
C THR A 87 -34.13 4.11 8.07
N LEU A 88 -33.01 4.63 7.60
CA LEU A 88 -31.82 3.88 7.16
C LEU A 88 -32.10 2.89 6.03
N ALA A 89 -33.14 3.11 5.23
CA ALA A 89 -33.41 2.34 4.03
C ALA A 89 -32.86 3.07 2.79
N PRO A 90 -32.37 2.35 1.77
CA PRO A 90 -31.91 2.96 0.52
C PRO A 90 -33.03 3.78 -0.14
N LEU A 91 -32.73 5.01 -0.55
CA LEU A 91 -33.70 5.89 -1.23
C LEU A 91 -34.10 5.33 -2.60
N SER A 92 -33.18 4.66 -3.28
CA SER A 92 -33.47 3.85 -4.48
C SER A 92 -32.41 2.77 -4.66
N SER A 93 -32.76 1.64 -5.25
CA SER A 93 -31.82 0.54 -5.53
C SER A 93 -30.78 0.86 -6.62
N GLU A 94 -30.95 1.98 -7.33
CA GLU A 94 -30.10 2.38 -8.46
C GLU A 94 -29.32 3.69 -8.24
N ALA A 95 -29.56 4.40 -7.13
CA ALA A 95 -28.88 5.67 -6.84
C ALA A 95 -27.53 5.42 -6.14
N PHE A 96 -26.53 5.07 -6.93
CA PHE A 96 -25.14 5.02 -6.43
C PHE A 96 -24.48 6.38 -6.65
N SER A 97 -23.86 6.92 -5.60
CA SER A 97 -22.99 8.07 -5.70
C SER A 97 -21.55 7.59 -5.62
N THR A 98 -20.72 7.96 -6.59
CA THR A 98 -19.28 7.69 -6.60
C THR A 98 -18.56 9.02 -6.40
N PHE A 99 -17.77 9.10 -5.36
CA PHE A 99 -16.89 10.23 -5.09
C PHE A 99 -15.46 9.81 -5.39
N GLU A 100 -14.86 10.45 -6.39
CA GLU A 100 -13.51 10.14 -6.87
C GLU A 100 -12.50 11.15 -6.32
N ASP A 101 -11.25 10.68 -6.16
CA ASP A 101 -10.07 11.49 -5.82
C ASP A 101 -10.21 12.35 -4.55
N LEU A 102 -10.91 11.86 -3.55
CA LEU A 102 -11.00 12.52 -2.25
C LEU A 102 -9.63 12.51 -1.57
N ASP A 103 -9.18 13.67 -1.09
CA ASP A 103 -7.89 13.79 -0.40
C ASP A 103 -7.91 13.08 0.96
N LEU A 104 -7.06 12.07 1.11
CA LEU A 104 -6.85 11.33 2.36
C LEU A 104 -5.45 11.57 2.95
N SER A 105 -4.83 12.70 2.63
CA SER A 105 -3.46 13.01 3.06
C SER A 105 -3.30 13.02 4.58
N SER A 106 -4.32 13.50 5.31
CA SER A 106 -4.33 13.52 6.78
C SER A 106 -4.61 12.15 7.40
N GLY A 107 -5.37 11.30 6.70
CA GLY A 107 -5.77 9.95 7.16
C GLY A 107 -4.72 8.87 6.97
N THR A 108 -3.58 9.18 6.33
CA THR A 108 -2.54 8.22 6.01
C THR A 108 -1.18 8.65 6.54
N GLN A 109 -0.40 7.67 7.00
CA GLN A 109 0.95 7.92 7.52
C GLN A 109 1.87 8.49 6.43
N PRO A 110 2.53 9.65 6.67
CA PRO A 110 3.44 10.26 5.71
C PRO A 110 4.73 9.44 5.55
N PHE A 111 5.11 8.72 6.59
CA PHE A 111 6.34 7.96 6.65
C PHE A 111 6.06 6.53 7.10
N ARG A 112 6.70 5.56 6.45
CA ARG A 112 6.58 4.15 6.77
C ARG A 112 7.94 3.49 6.79
N ALA A 113 8.10 2.54 7.71
CA ALA A 113 9.29 1.72 7.83
C ALA A 113 8.93 0.24 7.65
N GLY A 114 9.87 -0.52 7.10
CA GLY A 114 9.70 -1.94 6.84
C GLY A 114 11.02 -2.67 6.73
N LEU A 115 10.91 -3.97 6.51
CA LEU A 115 12.02 -4.88 6.23
C LEU A 115 11.93 -5.31 4.78
N SER A 116 13.10 -5.48 4.14
CA SER A 116 13.26 -5.98 2.80
C SER A 116 14.13 -7.23 2.83
N LEU A 117 13.65 -8.31 2.21
CA LEU A 117 14.37 -9.54 1.98
C LEU A 117 14.33 -9.85 0.49
N GLY A 118 15.48 -10.17 -0.10
CA GLY A 118 15.57 -10.49 -1.50
C GLY A 118 16.55 -11.62 -1.77
N ALA A 119 16.33 -12.32 -2.87
CA ALA A 119 17.27 -13.30 -3.40
C ALA A 119 17.22 -13.27 -4.92
N GLY A 120 18.35 -13.60 -5.55
CA GLY A 120 18.44 -13.61 -6.99
C GLY A 120 19.69 -14.29 -7.51
N ALA A 121 19.80 -14.26 -8.84
CA ALA A 121 20.96 -14.76 -9.57
C ALA A 121 21.33 -13.80 -10.70
N GLU A 122 22.60 -13.68 -10.94
CA GLU A 122 23.20 -12.95 -12.06
C GLU A 122 23.82 -14.00 -13.00
N TYR A 123 23.46 -13.95 -14.27
CA TYR A 123 24.05 -14.79 -15.33
C TYR A 123 24.97 -13.94 -16.19
N ASN A 124 26.26 -14.20 -16.10
CA ASN A 124 27.29 -13.53 -16.89
C ASN A 124 27.39 -14.21 -18.26
N PHE A 125 27.03 -13.53 -19.34
CA PHE A 125 27.06 -14.10 -20.67
C PHE A 125 28.11 -13.44 -21.60
N LEU A 126 28.60 -12.25 -21.29
CA LEU A 126 29.61 -11.51 -22.09
C LEU A 126 30.48 -10.62 -21.20
N GLY A 127 31.50 -11.22 -20.59
CA GLY A 127 32.53 -10.48 -19.85
C GLY A 127 31.99 -9.60 -18.73
N SER A 128 31.71 -8.32 -19.02
CA SER A 128 31.16 -7.36 -18.05
C SER A 128 29.65 -7.29 -18.02
N THR A 129 28.95 -7.99 -18.93
CA THR A 129 27.48 -7.87 -19.05
C THR A 129 26.80 -9.10 -18.45
N SER A 130 25.93 -8.86 -17.49
CA SER A 130 25.19 -9.92 -16.79
C SER A 130 23.67 -9.64 -16.84
N LEU A 131 22.89 -10.70 -17.03
CA LEU A 131 21.45 -10.67 -16.84
C LEU A 131 21.17 -11.04 -15.38
N PHE A 132 20.34 -10.28 -14.68
CA PHE A 132 19.94 -10.64 -13.32
C PHE A 132 18.42 -10.87 -13.20
N PHE A 133 18.10 -11.79 -12.33
CA PHE A 133 16.73 -12.08 -11.88
C PHE A 133 16.70 -12.03 -10.37
N GLN A 134 15.71 -11.33 -9.83
CA GLN A 134 15.58 -11.09 -8.39
C GLN A 134 14.14 -11.17 -7.94
N VAL A 135 13.90 -11.79 -6.79
CA VAL A 135 12.62 -11.78 -6.08
C VAL A 135 12.84 -11.07 -4.75
N ASN A 136 12.01 -10.07 -4.46
CA ASN A 136 12.02 -9.32 -3.21
C ASN A 136 10.70 -9.44 -2.48
N TRP A 137 10.78 -9.64 -1.17
CA TRP A 137 9.68 -9.56 -0.24
C TRP A 137 9.89 -8.39 0.72
N ASN A 138 8.93 -7.48 0.73
CA ASN A 138 8.93 -6.30 1.58
C ASN A 138 7.79 -6.42 2.60
N TYR A 139 8.11 -6.28 3.87
CA TYR A 139 7.18 -6.31 4.98
C TYR A 139 7.26 -5.00 5.75
N PHE A 140 6.15 -4.27 5.83
CA PHE A 140 6.08 -3.02 6.59
C PHE A 140 5.68 -3.30 8.03
N VAL A 141 6.33 -2.62 8.97
CA VAL A 141 6.00 -2.71 10.40
C VAL A 141 5.08 -1.58 10.86
N THR A 142 4.96 -0.54 10.05
CA THR A 142 4.11 0.62 10.34
C THR A 142 2.75 0.48 9.65
N ASN A 143 1.70 0.95 10.34
CA ASN A 143 0.36 1.03 9.77
C ASN A 143 0.32 2.08 8.65
N VAL A 144 -0.51 1.86 7.63
CA VAL A 144 -0.78 2.84 6.56
C VAL A 144 -1.67 3.97 7.06
N LEU A 145 -2.66 3.63 7.88
CA LEU A 145 -3.69 4.55 8.34
C LEU A 145 -3.33 5.18 9.67
N THR A 146 -3.61 6.47 9.84
CA THR A 146 -3.50 7.15 11.13
C THR A 146 -4.68 6.80 12.02
N LYS A 147 -4.49 6.74 13.34
CA LYS A 147 -5.58 6.45 14.28
C LYS A 147 -6.67 7.52 14.26
N GLN A 148 -6.28 8.78 14.16
CA GLN A 148 -7.13 9.95 14.37
C GLN A 148 -8.22 10.11 13.29
N ASP A 149 -7.91 9.79 12.04
CA ASP A 149 -8.87 9.91 10.93
C ASP A 149 -9.66 8.62 10.69
N ASN A 150 -9.11 7.46 11.08
CA ASN A 150 -9.87 6.22 11.09
C ASN A 150 -11.07 6.27 12.05
N GLU A 151 -10.89 6.87 13.22
CA GLU A 151 -11.96 7.04 14.20
C GLU A 151 -13.04 7.99 13.71
N LYS A 152 -12.70 8.92 12.80
CA LYS A 152 -13.62 9.93 12.29
C LYS A 152 -14.46 9.44 11.11
N TYR A 153 -13.90 8.60 10.24
CA TYR A 153 -14.52 8.22 8.97
C TYR A 153 -14.97 6.76 8.88
N LEU A 154 -14.44 5.88 9.74
CA LEU A 154 -14.82 4.47 9.77
C LEU A 154 -15.48 4.18 11.12
N ARG A 155 -16.80 4.27 11.16
CA ARG A 155 -17.61 3.94 12.34
C ARG A 155 -18.50 2.76 12.01
N THR A 156 -18.55 1.80 12.90
CA THR A 156 -19.58 0.75 12.86
C THR A 156 -20.73 1.14 13.75
N PHE A 157 -21.95 0.80 13.33
CA PHE A 157 -23.14 1.01 14.13
C PHE A 157 -23.47 -0.31 14.81
N ASP A 158 -23.23 -0.38 16.12
CA ASP A 158 -23.56 -1.52 16.95
C ASP A 158 -24.34 -1.03 18.18
N ASP A 159 -25.44 -1.71 18.51
CA ASP A 159 -26.35 -1.40 19.66
C ASP A 159 -26.75 0.07 19.79
N GLY A 160 -26.94 0.79 18.67
CA GLY A 160 -27.37 2.20 18.69
C GLY A 160 -26.26 3.22 18.94
N VAL A 161 -25.02 2.79 19.01
CA VAL A 161 -23.82 3.63 19.21
C VAL A 161 -22.90 3.53 18.02
N PHE A 162 -22.35 4.67 17.57
CA PHE A 162 -21.29 4.70 16.57
C PHE A 162 -19.94 4.46 17.24
N GLU A 163 -19.37 3.30 17.05
CA GLU A 163 -18.03 2.99 17.51
C GLU A 163 -16.98 3.21 16.41
N PRO A 164 -15.81 3.80 16.73
CA PRO A 164 -14.75 3.96 15.78
C PRO A 164 -14.16 2.60 15.40
N LEU A 165 -14.12 2.29 14.09
CA LEU A 165 -13.50 1.09 13.59
C LEU A 165 -11.98 1.29 13.55
N GLY A 166 -11.25 0.66 14.45
CA GLY A 166 -9.79 0.66 14.50
C GLY A 166 -9.18 -0.13 13.33
N ALA A 167 -9.25 0.43 12.12
CA ALA A 167 -8.69 -0.24 10.96
C ALA A 167 -7.16 -0.25 11.01
N LYS A 168 -6.56 -1.44 10.97
CA LYS A 168 -5.13 -1.65 10.88
C LYS A 168 -4.81 -2.26 9.53
N SER A 169 -3.95 -1.59 8.76
CA SER A 169 -3.47 -2.09 7.47
C SER A 169 -1.95 -2.07 7.43
N ILE A 170 -1.37 -3.24 7.33
CA ILE A 170 0.07 -3.46 7.18
C ILE A 170 0.27 -4.23 5.88
N PRO A 171 0.41 -3.56 4.74
CA PRO A 171 0.59 -4.24 3.46
C PRO A 171 2.00 -4.83 3.37
N GLY A 172 2.08 -6.06 2.91
CA GLY A 172 3.30 -6.69 2.42
C GLY A 172 3.33 -6.64 0.89
N ARG A 173 4.52 -6.76 0.29
CA ARG A 173 4.68 -6.79 -1.16
C ARG A 173 5.73 -7.81 -1.57
N VAL A 174 5.42 -8.60 -2.60
CA VAL A 174 6.39 -9.39 -3.35
C VAL A 174 6.60 -8.73 -4.69
N SER A 175 7.85 -8.61 -5.13
CA SER A 175 8.22 -8.07 -6.45
C SER A 175 9.23 -8.96 -7.13
N ILE A 176 9.13 -9.06 -8.44
CA ILE A 176 10.07 -9.74 -9.31
C ILE A 176 10.74 -8.67 -10.18
N THR A 177 12.06 -8.72 -10.25
CA THR A 177 12.86 -7.79 -11.05
C THR A 177 13.76 -8.56 -11.99
N VAL A 178 13.79 -8.14 -13.24
CA VAL A 178 14.72 -8.65 -14.26
C VAL A 178 15.43 -7.44 -14.86
N GLY A 179 16.73 -7.54 -15.07
CA GLY A 179 17.50 -6.45 -15.63
C GLY A 179 18.85 -6.88 -16.15
N ILE A 180 19.57 -5.93 -16.73
CA ILE A 180 20.91 -6.13 -17.29
C ILE A 180 21.87 -5.22 -16.52
N LEU A 181 23.00 -5.80 -16.14
CA LEU A 181 24.15 -5.10 -15.51
C LEU A 181 25.28 -5.01 -16.54
N PHE A 182 25.95 -3.86 -16.58
CA PHE A 182 27.08 -3.59 -17.49
C PHE A 182 28.34 -3.33 -16.70
#